data_9fa850aa4d8f13c45f954c09992eb4ce
#
_entry.id   9fa850aa4d8f13c45f954c09992eb4ce
#
_cell.length_a   1.000
_cell.length_b   1.000
_cell.length_c   1.000
_cell.angle_alpha   90.00
_cell.angle_beta   90.00
_cell.angle_gamma   90.00
#
_symmetry.space_group_name_H-M   'P 1'
#
loop_
_entity.id
_entity.type
_entity.pdbx_description
1 polymer ?
#
loop_
_entity_poly.entity_id
_entity_poly.type
_entity_poly.pdbx_seq_one_letter_code
_entity_poly.pdbx_strand_id
1 'polypeptide(L)'
;MKADIEILSGFYHSVNGFKKTDKKILKTVERLKIPVYNGCMEKGVNNMIEAIDGFRLPRYAQIPDVGLYLEQVVRYVNTHLAPLGEPELTSSMVSNYVKQGLISSPIKKSYTAEHLSRLLFIAVVKPVVPLEGLRMMFSIQGDNYTLPTAYDYFCDEFENMLGAAFGIAPAREGLGKTQSDAKDLLRNTIVATVNKVYLDRYLEEYQKQREKAPDEQQT
;
A
#
# COMPACT_ATOMS: atom_id res chain seq x y z
N MET A 1 7.39 -11.41 28.65
CA MET A 1 7.16 -12.62 27.80
C MET A 1 5.71 -13.10 27.73
N LYS A 2 4.90 -13.17 28.82
CA LYS A 2 3.44 -13.46 28.68
C LYS A 2 2.63 -12.26 28.21
N ALA A 3 3.00 -11.03 28.57
CA ALA A 3 2.32 -9.80 28.15
C ALA A 3 2.47 -9.51 26.64
N ASP A 4 3.62 -9.86 26.07
CA ASP A 4 3.92 -9.60 24.67
C ASP A 4 3.12 -10.51 23.71
N ILE A 5 2.79 -11.72 24.14
CA ILE A 5 1.97 -12.68 23.39
C ILE A 5 0.49 -12.25 23.39
N GLU A 6 -0.01 -11.62 24.44
CA GLU A 6 -1.38 -11.10 24.50
C GLU A 6 -1.56 -9.86 23.59
N ILE A 7 -0.53 -9.02 23.47
CA ILE A 7 -0.54 -7.86 22.57
C ILE A 7 -0.58 -8.31 21.10
N LEU A 8 0.23 -9.30 20.72
CA LEU A 8 0.22 -9.86 19.36
C LEU A 8 -1.09 -10.62 19.05
N SER A 9 -1.67 -11.31 20.02
CA SER A 9 -2.98 -11.95 19.90
C SER A 9 -4.11 -10.93 19.70
N GLY A 10 -4.07 -9.80 20.40
CA GLY A 10 -5.04 -8.70 20.26
C GLY A 10 -4.97 -8.05 18.86
N PHE A 11 -3.77 -7.88 18.29
CA PHE A 11 -3.57 -7.35 16.95
C PHE A 11 -4.11 -8.30 15.87
N TYR A 12 -3.90 -9.62 16.04
CA TYR A 12 -4.37 -10.64 15.10
C TYR A 12 -5.91 -10.76 15.06
N HIS A 13 -6.60 -10.53 16.19
CA HIS A 13 -8.06 -10.55 16.26
C HIS A 13 -8.73 -9.26 15.76
N SER A 14 -8.04 -8.12 15.77
CA SER A 14 -8.55 -6.87 15.21
C SER A 14 -8.71 -6.90 13.69
N VAL A 15 -7.97 -7.77 13.01
CA VAL A 15 -8.01 -7.93 11.54
C VAL A 15 -9.14 -8.87 11.09
N ASN A 16 -9.68 -9.72 11.98
CA ASN A 16 -10.64 -10.79 11.62
C ASN A 16 -12.04 -10.66 12.24
N GLY A 17 -12.61 -9.46 12.30
CA GLY A 17 -14.05 -9.27 12.55
C GLY A 17 -14.55 -9.65 13.93
N PHE A 18 -14.54 -8.71 14.88
CA PHE A 18 -15.11 -8.86 16.21
C PHE A 18 -16.64 -9.02 16.20
N LYS A 19 -17.12 -10.11 16.80
CA LYS A 19 -18.51 -10.22 17.26
C LYS A 19 -18.71 -9.30 18.47
N LYS A 20 -19.87 -8.68 18.57
CA LYS A 20 -20.34 -7.62 19.49
C LYS A 20 -20.21 -7.88 21.03
N THR A 21 -19.39 -8.84 21.49
CA THR A 21 -19.45 -9.34 22.89
C THR A 21 -18.30 -8.91 23.81
N ASP A 22 -17.28 -8.19 23.34
CA ASP A 22 -16.16 -7.86 24.23
C ASP A 22 -15.92 -6.35 24.45
N LYS A 23 -16.92 -5.70 25.05
CA LYS A 23 -16.75 -4.34 25.63
C LYS A 23 -15.61 -4.25 26.68
N LYS A 24 -15.16 -5.38 27.21
CA LYS A 24 -14.07 -5.44 28.19
C LYS A 24 -12.69 -5.34 27.54
N ILE A 25 -12.52 -5.90 26.36
CA ILE A 25 -11.26 -5.82 25.57
C ILE A 25 -11.09 -4.43 24.99
N LEU A 26 -12.14 -3.82 24.44
CA LEU A 26 -12.11 -2.44 23.95
C LEU A 26 -11.71 -1.44 25.05
N LYS A 27 -12.24 -1.59 26.27
CA LYS A 27 -11.82 -0.75 27.42
C LYS A 27 -10.38 -1.02 27.87
N THR A 28 -9.83 -2.20 27.63
CA THR A 28 -8.43 -2.52 27.94
C THR A 28 -7.49 -1.94 26.90
N VAL A 29 -7.86 -1.95 25.63
CA VAL A 29 -7.09 -1.31 24.52
C VAL A 29 -7.10 0.23 24.66
N GLU A 30 -8.23 0.83 25.04
CA GLU A 30 -8.30 2.27 25.37
C GLU A 30 -7.49 2.63 26.64
N ARG A 31 -7.30 1.69 27.55
CA ARG A 31 -6.47 1.88 28.76
C ARG A 31 -4.98 1.66 28.54
N LEU A 32 -4.60 0.91 27.52
CA LEU A 32 -3.26 0.84 27.02
C LEU A 32 -3.05 2.10 26.12
N LYS A 33 -2.95 3.25 26.76
CA LYS A 33 -2.20 4.36 26.18
C LYS A 33 -0.80 3.83 25.98
N ILE A 34 -0.56 3.24 24.80
CA ILE A 34 0.80 3.05 24.30
C ILE A 34 1.39 4.46 24.38
N PRO A 35 2.43 4.68 25.19
CA PRO A 35 3.04 5.99 25.22
C PRO A 35 3.51 6.24 23.78
N VAL A 36 2.74 7.04 23.04
CA VAL A 36 3.28 7.73 21.88
C VAL A 36 4.46 8.47 22.43
N TYR A 37 5.66 8.13 22.00
CA TYR A 37 6.90 8.75 22.42
C TYR A 37 6.74 10.25 22.21
N ASN A 38 6.36 10.97 23.28
CA ASN A 38 6.12 12.39 23.27
C ASN A 38 7.48 13.09 23.22
N GLY A 39 7.74 13.80 22.16
CA GLY A 39 8.69 14.89 22.13
C GLY A 39 9.57 15.00 20.88
N CYS A 40 10.08 13.92 20.31
CA CYS A 40 10.99 13.97 19.15
C CYS A 40 10.32 13.56 17.81
N MET A 41 9.23 12.80 17.87
CA MET A 41 8.58 12.19 16.70
C MET A 41 7.35 12.95 16.21
N GLU A 42 6.79 13.91 16.95
CA GLU A 42 5.57 14.62 16.53
C GLU A 42 5.73 15.34 15.18
N LYS A 43 6.88 16.00 14.97
CA LYS A 43 7.16 16.67 13.68
C LYS A 43 7.38 15.67 12.54
N GLY A 44 8.03 14.54 12.81
CA GLY A 44 8.27 13.49 11.84
C GLY A 44 6.99 12.80 11.40
N VAL A 45 6.10 12.51 12.35
CA VAL A 45 4.80 11.92 12.05
C VAL A 45 3.94 12.86 11.20
N ASN A 46 3.94 14.16 11.51
CA ASN A 46 3.21 15.14 10.71
C ASN A 46 3.72 15.21 9.26
N ASN A 47 5.05 15.21 9.03
CA ASN A 47 5.63 15.18 7.70
C ASN A 47 5.23 13.92 6.91
N MET A 48 5.16 12.77 7.59
CA MET A 48 4.71 11.51 6.97
C MET A 48 3.23 11.59 6.57
N ILE A 49 2.38 12.15 7.43
CA ILE A 49 0.95 12.34 7.16
C ILE A 49 0.78 13.29 5.98
N GLU A 50 1.44 14.44 5.97
CA GLU A 50 1.38 15.42 4.87
C GLU A 50 1.80 14.83 3.52
N ALA A 51 2.78 13.93 3.50
CA ALA A 51 3.22 13.27 2.26
C ALA A 51 2.17 12.33 1.67
N ILE A 52 1.30 11.76 2.52
CA ILE A 52 0.27 10.78 2.13
C ILE A 52 -1.12 11.42 2.05
N ASP A 53 -1.33 12.56 2.73
CA ASP A 53 -2.64 13.21 2.72
C ASP A 53 -3.02 13.62 1.29
N GLY A 54 -4.25 13.29 0.91
CA GLY A 54 -4.72 13.51 -0.45
C GLY A 54 -4.19 12.53 -1.51
N PHE A 55 -3.37 11.53 -1.14
CA PHE A 55 -2.93 10.51 -2.10
C PHE A 55 -4.10 9.81 -2.77
N ARG A 56 -4.06 9.74 -4.11
CA ARG A 56 -5.06 9.04 -4.93
C ARG A 56 -4.39 8.34 -6.11
N LEU A 57 -4.78 7.10 -6.34
CA LEU A 57 -4.47 6.39 -7.56
C LEU A 57 -5.48 6.77 -8.66
N PRO A 58 -5.05 6.91 -9.92
CA PRO A 58 -5.98 7.13 -11.02
C PRO A 58 -6.89 5.90 -11.15
N ARG A 59 -8.20 6.10 -11.26
CA ARG A 59 -9.14 5.02 -11.57
C ARG A 59 -8.94 4.56 -13.01
N TYR A 60 -9.36 3.35 -13.35
CA TYR A 60 -9.12 2.78 -14.67
C TYR A 60 -9.57 3.70 -15.81
N ALA A 61 -10.74 4.31 -15.69
CA ALA A 61 -11.27 5.25 -16.67
C ALA A 61 -10.49 6.59 -16.76
N GLN A 62 -9.63 6.89 -15.78
CA GLN A 62 -8.79 8.09 -15.76
C GLN A 62 -7.40 7.82 -16.35
N ILE A 63 -7.03 6.56 -16.54
CA ILE A 63 -5.74 6.19 -17.13
C ILE A 63 -5.75 6.51 -18.63
N PRO A 64 -4.71 7.17 -19.16
CA PRO A 64 -4.64 7.46 -20.59
C PRO A 64 -4.69 6.20 -21.44
N ASP A 65 -5.61 6.15 -22.41
CA ASP A 65 -5.72 5.05 -23.39
C ASP A 65 -5.25 5.45 -24.80
N VAL A 66 -4.50 6.52 -24.89
CA VAL A 66 -3.93 7.02 -26.16
C VAL A 66 -2.66 6.27 -26.59
N GLY A 67 -2.19 5.33 -25.77
CA GLY A 67 -0.96 4.59 -25.99
C GLY A 67 0.30 5.41 -25.69
N LEU A 68 0.97 5.08 -24.59
CA LEU A 68 2.19 5.77 -24.15
C LEU A 68 3.44 4.98 -24.57
N TYR A 69 4.54 5.67 -24.86
CA TYR A 69 5.85 5.05 -25.01
C TYR A 69 6.48 4.73 -23.64
N LEU A 70 7.43 3.80 -23.62
CA LEU A 70 8.02 3.25 -22.39
C LEU A 70 8.46 4.32 -21.37
N GLU A 71 9.14 5.37 -21.82
CA GLU A 71 9.60 6.44 -20.92
C GLU A 71 8.44 7.28 -20.33
N GLN A 72 7.37 7.46 -21.12
CA GLN A 72 6.16 8.13 -20.67
C GLN A 72 5.42 7.26 -19.62
N VAL A 73 5.38 5.93 -19.83
CA VAL A 73 4.84 4.96 -18.87
C VAL A 73 5.57 5.04 -17.54
N VAL A 74 6.90 4.98 -17.58
CA VAL A 74 7.75 5.07 -16.37
C VAL A 74 7.48 6.38 -15.63
N ARG A 75 7.47 7.50 -16.35
CA ARG A 75 7.17 8.81 -15.76
C ARG A 75 5.76 8.85 -15.16
N TYR A 76 4.76 8.35 -15.88
CA TYR A 76 3.37 8.31 -15.42
C TYR A 76 3.23 7.55 -14.10
N VAL A 77 3.76 6.33 -14.04
CA VAL A 77 3.69 5.49 -12.84
C VAL A 77 4.42 6.16 -11.67
N ASN A 78 5.65 6.61 -11.87
CA ASN A 78 6.46 7.21 -10.81
C ASN A 78 5.85 8.51 -10.29
N THR A 79 5.26 9.35 -11.15
CA THR A 79 4.55 10.57 -10.74
C THR A 79 3.39 10.25 -9.79
N HIS A 80 2.59 9.22 -10.10
CA HIS A 80 1.45 8.85 -9.26
C HIS A 80 1.88 8.17 -7.95
N LEU A 81 3.02 7.48 -7.93
CA LEU A 81 3.49 6.75 -6.75
C LEU A 81 4.52 7.52 -5.91
N ALA A 82 4.98 8.68 -6.37
CA ALA A 82 5.96 9.51 -5.63
C ALA A 82 5.61 9.73 -4.14
N PRO A 83 4.33 9.95 -3.74
CA PRO A 83 3.99 10.09 -2.33
C PRO A 83 4.23 8.83 -1.49
N LEU A 84 4.31 7.65 -2.11
CA LEU A 84 4.56 6.39 -1.39
C LEU A 84 6.05 6.16 -1.08
N GLY A 85 6.95 6.91 -1.71
CA GLY A 85 8.40 6.73 -1.56
C GLY A 85 8.99 5.77 -2.59
N GLU A 86 10.24 5.44 -2.40
CA GLU A 86 11.00 4.50 -3.24
C GLU A 86 10.63 3.02 -2.95
N PRO A 87 10.84 2.10 -3.91
CA PRO A 87 11.61 2.25 -5.15
C PRO A 87 10.79 2.71 -6.37
N GLU A 88 11.43 3.50 -7.23
CA GLU A 88 10.84 3.92 -8.50
C GLU A 88 10.85 2.79 -9.54
N LEU A 89 9.82 2.78 -10.40
CA LEU A 89 9.77 1.93 -11.58
C LEU A 89 10.80 2.40 -12.62
N THR A 90 11.52 1.47 -13.24
CA THR A 90 12.49 1.76 -14.31
C THR A 90 12.09 1.11 -15.63
N SER A 91 12.61 1.61 -16.75
CA SER A 91 12.38 1.05 -18.09
C SER A 91 12.83 -0.41 -18.19
N SER A 92 13.93 -0.79 -17.51
CA SER A 92 14.38 -2.18 -17.49
C SER A 92 13.45 -3.08 -16.67
N MET A 93 12.83 -2.58 -15.59
CA MET A 93 11.83 -3.32 -14.85
C MET A 93 10.58 -3.59 -15.69
N VAL A 94 10.06 -2.58 -16.39
CA VAL A 94 8.92 -2.75 -17.32
C VAL A 94 9.24 -3.77 -18.39
N SER A 95 10.40 -3.68 -19.03
CA SER A 95 10.85 -4.63 -20.05
C SER A 95 10.97 -6.05 -19.50
N ASN A 96 11.42 -6.21 -18.26
CA ASN A 96 11.47 -7.51 -17.57
C ASN A 96 10.08 -8.06 -17.30
N TYR A 97 9.10 -7.22 -16.90
CA TYR A 97 7.72 -7.67 -16.66
C TYR A 97 7.03 -8.14 -17.93
N VAL A 98 7.29 -7.48 -19.08
CA VAL A 98 6.86 -7.96 -20.40
C VAL A 98 7.50 -9.31 -20.72
N LYS A 99 8.83 -9.42 -20.60
CA LYS A 99 9.58 -10.64 -20.88
C LYS A 99 9.11 -11.83 -20.01
N GLN A 100 8.72 -11.54 -18.77
CA GLN A 100 8.21 -12.54 -17.84
C GLN A 100 6.71 -12.82 -17.99
N GLY A 101 6.00 -12.16 -18.90
CA GLY A 101 4.58 -12.33 -19.14
C GLY A 101 3.67 -11.84 -18.01
N LEU A 102 4.17 -10.95 -17.13
CA LEU A 102 3.33 -10.29 -16.12
C LEU A 102 2.42 -9.22 -16.74
N ILE A 103 2.87 -8.58 -17.79
CA ILE A 103 2.10 -7.67 -18.64
C ILE A 103 2.23 -8.12 -20.09
N SER A 104 1.23 -7.84 -20.91
CA SER A 104 1.24 -8.16 -22.33
C SER A 104 2.32 -7.35 -23.07
N SER A 105 2.73 -7.82 -24.26
CA SER A 105 3.65 -7.06 -25.08
C SER A 105 2.98 -5.82 -25.67
N PRO A 106 3.62 -4.63 -25.61
CA PRO A 106 3.04 -3.42 -26.16
C PRO A 106 2.92 -3.54 -27.69
N ILE A 107 1.81 -3.03 -28.25
CA ILE A 107 1.56 -3.02 -29.70
C ILE A 107 2.30 -1.80 -30.31
N LYS A 108 3.20 -2.02 -31.25
CA LYS A 108 4.01 -0.96 -31.88
C LYS A 108 4.71 -0.04 -30.86
N LYS A 109 5.22 -0.64 -29.76
CA LYS A 109 5.86 0.07 -28.62
C LYS A 109 4.90 0.97 -27.81
N SER A 110 3.59 0.79 -27.97
CA SER A 110 2.55 1.58 -27.34
C SER A 110 1.90 0.81 -26.21
N TYR A 111 1.88 1.39 -25.03
CA TYR A 111 1.28 0.85 -23.79
C TYR A 111 -0.08 1.50 -23.57
N THR A 112 -1.10 0.70 -23.28
CA THR A 112 -2.50 1.11 -23.08
C THR A 112 -2.85 1.23 -21.59
N ALA A 113 -4.09 1.61 -21.28
CA ALA A 113 -4.60 1.65 -19.91
C ALA A 113 -4.48 0.29 -19.18
N GLU A 114 -4.63 -0.83 -19.89
CA GLU A 114 -4.39 -2.16 -19.35
C GLU A 114 -2.95 -2.31 -18.81
N HIS A 115 -1.97 -1.92 -19.58
CA HIS A 115 -0.56 -1.99 -19.17
C HIS A 115 -0.28 -1.08 -17.95
N LEU A 116 -0.79 0.16 -18.00
CA LEU A 116 -0.55 1.14 -16.95
C LEU A 116 -1.18 0.72 -15.63
N SER A 117 -2.44 0.23 -15.64
CA SER A 117 -3.11 -0.25 -14.43
C SER A 117 -2.38 -1.43 -13.79
N ARG A 118 -1.91 -2.39 -14.60
CA ARG A 118 -1.09 -3.51 -14.11
C ARG A 118 0.25 -3.03 -13.54
N LEU A 119 0.91 -2.08 -14.20
CA LEU A 119 2.19 -1.53 -13.73
C LEU A 119 2.05 -0.74 -12.43
N LEU A 120 0.99 0.06 -12.27
CA LEU A 120 0.67 0.73 -11.01
C LEU A 120 0.47 -0.28 -9.88
N PHE A 121 -0.33 -1.33 -10.12
CA PHE A 121 -0.52 -2.40 -9.15
C PHE A 121 0.79 -3.12 -8.81
N ILE A 122 1.57 -3.53 -9.81
CA ILE A 122 2.85 -4.22 -9.61
C ILE A 122 3.81 -3.35 -8.81
N ALA A 123 3.96 -2.08 -9.16
CA ALA A 123 4.88 -1.16 -8.49
C ALA A 123 4.55 -0.98 -7.00
N VAL A 124 3.25 -0.91 -6.67
CA VAL A 124 2.78 -0.81 -5.28
C VAL A 124 3.00 -2.11 -4.51
N VAL A 125 2.69 -3.27 -5.10
CA VAL A 125 2.58 -4.55 -4.37
C VAL A 125 3.90 -5.35 -4.37
N LYS A 126 4.78 -5.13 -5.34
CA LYS A 126 6.04 -5.88 -5.51
C LYS A 126 6.96 -5.88 -4.27
N PRO A 127 7.02 -4.83 -3.42
CA PRO A 127 7.82 -4.89 -2.20
C PRO A 127 7.44 -6.02 -1.22
N VAL A 128 6.21 -6.55 -1.31
CA VAL A 128 5.69 -7.60 -0.41
C VAL A 128 5.36 -8.91 -1.13
N VAL A 129 5.16 -8.89 -2.45
CA VAL A 129 4.79 -10.08 -3.23
C VAL A 129 5.84 -10.34 -4.31
N PRO A 130 6.44 -11.54 -4.35
CA PRO A 130 7.38 -11.92 -5.42
C PRO A 130 6.68 -12.01 -6.78
N LEU A 131 7.44 -11.95 -7.88
CA LEU A 131 6.90 -11.95 -9.25
C LEU A 131 5.99 -13.15 -9.54
N GLU A 132 6.33 -14.32 -9.01
CA GLU A 132 5.50 -15.52 -9.18
C GLU A 132 4.15 -15.39 -8.45
N GLY A 133 4.15 -14.81 -7.25
CA GLY A 133 2.92 -14.48 -6.52
C GLY A 133 2.04 -13.50 -7.29
N LEU A 134 2.63 -12.47 -7.91
CA LEU A 134 1.90 -11.52 -8.76
C LEU A 134 1.25 -12.22 -9.96
N ARG A 135 1.95 -13.19 -10.59
CA ARG A 135 1.40 -14.00 -11.69
C ARG A 135 0.17 -14.79 -11.25
N MET A 136 0.25 -15.43 -10.08
CA MET A 136 -0.88 -16.16 -9.51
C MET A 136 -2.05 -15.23 -9.18
N MET A 137 -1.78 -14.05 -8.62
CA MET A 137 -2.81 -13.04 -8.33
C MET A 137 -3.51 -12.55 -9.58
N PHE A 138 -2.79 -12.31 -10.68
CA PHE A 138 -3.40 -11.93 -11.96
C PHE A 138 -4.25 -13.05 -12.57
N SER A 139 -3.85 -14.32 -12.42
CA SER A 139 -4.70 -15.45 -12.82
C SER A 139 -6.00 -15.49 -12.01
N ILE A 140 -5.91 -15.43 -10.68
CA ILE A 140 -7.07 -15.41 -9.79
C ILE A 140 -7.99 -14.21 -10.11
N GLN A 141 -7.42 -13.04 -10.37
CA GLN A 141 -8.19 -11.85 -10.75
C GLN A 141 -8.94 -12.09 -12.07
N GLY A 142 -8.25 -12.62 -13.10
CA GLY A 142 -8.85 -12.88 -14.44
C GLY A 142 -10.01 -13.87 -14.40
N ASP A 143 -9.94 -14.87 -13.52
CA ASP A 143 -11.00 -15.87 -13.34
C ASP A 143 -12.24 -15.31 -12.63
N ASN A 144 -12.11 -14.20 -11.88
CA ASN A 144 -13.19 -13.70 -11.02
C ASN A 144 -13.74 -12.33 -11.43
N TYR A 145 -12.91 -11.43 -11.95
CA TYR A 145 -13.28 -10.04 -12.18
C TYR A 145 -12.64 -9.46 -13.44
N THR A 146 -13.34 -8.53 -14.10
CA THR A 146 -12.74 -7.73 -15.16
C THR A 146 -11.61 -6.85 -14.60
N LEU A 147 -10.60 -6.56 -15.40
CA LEU A 147 -9.45 -5.75 -14.97
C LEU A 147 -9.88 -4.35 -14.45
N PRO A 148 -10.77 -3.59 -15.11
CA PRO A 148 -11.23 -2.31 -14.59
C PRO A 148 -11.85 -2.43 -13.19
N THR A 149 -12.74 -3.41 -12.99
CA THR A 149 -13.41 -3.62 -11.71
C THR A 149 -12.43 -3.99 -10.59
N ALA A 150 -11.49 -4.90 -10.89
CA ALA A 150 -10.49 -5.33 -9.91
C ALA A 150 -9.50 -4.21 -9.56
N TYR A 151 -9.09 -3.45 -10.56
CA TYR A 151 -8.16 -2.34 -10.38
C TYR A 151 -8.79 -1.18 -9.58
N ASP A 152 -10.03 -0.79 -9.91
CA ASP A 152 -10.72 0.27 -9.16
C ASP A 152 -10.99 -0.14 -7.70
N TYR A 153 -11.35 -1.41 -7.46
CA TYR A 153 -11.46 -1.94 -6.11
C TYR A 153 -10.11 -1.90 -5.36
N PHE A 154 -9.02 -2.26 -6.03
CA PHE A 154 -7.68 -2.14 -5.45
C PHE A 154 -7.37 -0.70 -5.05
N CYS A 155 -7.63 0.27 -5.93
CA CYS A 155 -7.41 1.69 -5.63
C CYS A 155 -8.20 2.14 -4.40
N ASP A 156 -9.50 1.82 -4.35
CA ASP A 156 -10.37 2.22 -3.23
C ASP A 156 -9.92 1.61 -1.90
N GLU A 157 -9.59 0.32 -1.90
CA GLU A 157 -9.18 -0.38 -0.67
C GLU A 157 -7.77 0.03 -0.24
N PHE A 158 -6.84 0.22 -1.18
CA PHE A 158 -5.49 0.68 -0.87
C PHE A 158 -5.50 2.09 -0.23
N GLU A 159 -6.22 3.04 -0.82
CA GLU A 159 -6.38 4.38 -0.28
C GLU A 159 -7.08 4.39 1.09
N ASN A 160 -8.09 3.53 1.26
CA ASN A 160 -8.78 3.36 2.52
C ASN A 160 -7.85 2.87 3.63
N MET A 161 -7.08 1.81 3.37
CA MET A 161 -6.17 1.24 4.35
C MET A 161 -4.96 2.14 4.59
N LEU A 162 -4.47 2.83 3.56
CA LEU A 162 -3.38 3.79 3.67
C LEU A 162 -3.78 4.96 4.58
N GLY A 163 -4.93 5.57 4.33
CA GLY A 163 -5.45 6.64 5.19
C GLY A 163 -5.62 6.23 6.65
N ALA A 164 -6.06 4.99 6.89
CA ALA A 164 -6.20 4.45 8.24
C ALA A 164 -4.84 4.22 8.92
N ALA A 165 -3.87 3.65 8.21
CA ALA A 165 -2.54 3.37 8.76
C ALA A 165 -1.77 4.64 9.14
N PHE A 166 -1.97 5.73 8.39
CA PHE A 166 -1.36 7.03 8.68
C PHE A 166 -2.24 7.92 9.59
N GLY A 167 -3.36 7.41 10.11
CA GLY A 167 -4.23 8.16 11.03
C GLY A 167 -4.99 9.32 10.39
N ILE A 168 -5.08 9.40 9.05
CA ILE A 168 -5.77 10.46 8.30
C ILE A 168 -7.29 10.28 8.43
N ALA A 169 -7.77 9.05 8.32
CA ALA A 169 -9.20 8.72 8.44
C ALA A 169 -9.38 7.31 8.99
N PRO A 170 -10.48 7.01 9.70
CA PRO A 170 -10.77 5.65 10.12
C PRO A 170 -11.00 4.74 8.91
N ALA A 171 -10.55 3.46 9.01
CA ALA A 171 -10.81 2.49 7.96
C ALA A 171 -12.31 2.30 7.73
N ARG A 172 -12.75 2.40 6.48
CA ARG A 172 -14.12 2.09 6.08
C ARG A 172 -14.27 0.57 5.96
N GLU A 173 -15.26 0.01 6.63
CA GLU A 173 -15.57 -1.41 6.53
C GLU A 173 -16.42 -1.69 5.28
N GLY A 174 -16.29 -2.92 4.73
CA GLY A 174 -17.21 -3.42 3.72
C GLY A 174 -17.08 -2.81 2.33
N LEU A 175 -15.90 -2.36 1.91
CA LEU A 175 -15.66 -1.99 0.52
C LEU A 175 -15.90 -3.23 -0.37
N GLY A 176 -16.95 -3.15 -1.19
CA GLY A 176 -17.40 -4.25 -2.06
C GLY A 176 -18.46 -5.16 -1.41
N LYS A 177 -19.54 -5.39 -2.17
CA LYS A 177 -20.78 -6.06 -1.71
C LYS A 177 -20.67 -7.59 -1.53
N THR A 178 -19.65 -8.22 -2.08
CA THR A 178 -19.48 -9.68 -2.05
C THR A 178 -18.18 -10.06 -1.40
N GLN A 179 -18.19 -11.09 -0.56
CA GLN A 179 -16.99 -11.69 0.01
C GLN A 179 -16.53 -12.83 -0.90
N SER A 180 -15.23 -12.93 -1.17
CA SER A 180 -14.63 -14.02 -1.94
C SER A 180 -13.16 -14.18 -1.55
N ASP A 181 -12.62 -15.39 -1.72
CA ASP A 181 -11.21 -15.67 -1.44
C ASP A 181 -10.26 -14.75 -2.23
N ALA A 182 -10.63 -14.38 -3.46
CA ALA A 182 -9.87 -13.46 -4.29
C ALA A 182 -9.79 -12.05 -3.68
N LYS A 183 -10.89 -11.56 -3.08
CA LYS A 183 -10.91 -10.29 -2.37
C LYS A 183 -10.12 -10.34 -1.06
N ASP A 184 -10.25 -11.44 -0.32
CA ASP A 184 -9.53 -11.62 0.93
C ASP A 184 -8.02 -11.70 0.69
N LEU A 185 -7.59 -12.39 -0.38
CA LEU A 185 -6.20 -12.39 -0.82
C LEU A 185 -5.70 -10.97 -1.15
N LEU A 186 -6.46 -10.24 -1.98
CA LEU A 186 -6.10 -8.87 -2.37
C LEU A 186 -6.04 -7.94 -1.15
N ARG A 187 -7.02 -8.01 -0.26
CA ARG A 187 -7.08 -7.20 0.96
C ARG A 187 -5.89 -7.46 1.88
N ASN A 188 -5.55 -8.73 2.13
CA ASN A 188 -4.36 -9.07 2.92
C ASN A 188 -3.06 -8.58 2.27
N THR A 189 -2.97 -8.65 0.95
CA THR A 189 -1.84 -8.08 0.20
C THR A 189 -1.76 -6.57 0.37
N ILE A 190 -2.89 -5.86 0.29
CA ILE A 190 -2.98 -4.41 0.52
C ILE A 190 -2.53 -4.06 1.93
N VAL A 191 -3.01 -4.76 2.96
CA VAL A 191 -2.62 -4.53 4.36
C VAL A 191 -1.11 -4.69 4.54
N ALA A 192 -0.52 -5.75 4.00
CA ALA A 192 0.92 -5.98 4.06
C ALA A 192 1.70 -4.86 3.36
N THR A 193 1.23 -4.42 2.19
CA THR A 193 1.86 -3.33 1.42
C THR A 193 1.78 -1.99 2.17
N VAL A 194 0.61 -1.64 2.70
CA VAL A 194 0.40 -0.41 3.47
C VAL A 194 1.30 -0.37 4.70
N ASN A 195 1.39 -1.49 5.44
CA ASN A 195 2.30 -1.59 6.59
C ASN A 195 3.77 -1.42 6.17
N LYS A 196 4.16 -1.97 5.00
CA LYS A 196 5.52 -1.77 4.46
C LYS A 196 5.78 -0.31 4.13
N VAL A 197 4.86 0.37 3.44
CA VAL A 197 4.95 1.81 3.15
C VAL A 197 5.07 2.63 4.43
N TYR A 198 4.25 2.33 5.44
CA TYR A 198 4.32 3.01 6.74
C TYR A 198 5.68 2.85 7.40
N LEU A 199 6.21 1.61 7.45
CA LEU A 199 7.51 1.32 8.04
C LEU A 199 8.65 2.04 7.32
N ASP A 200 8.64 2.04 5.99
CA ASP A 200 9.66 2.71 5.19
C ASP A 200 9.67 4.22 5.46
N ARG A 201 8.51 4.85 5.42
CA ARG A 201 8.36 6.28 5.73
C ARG A 201 8.78 6.62 7.15
N TYR A 202 8.42 5.78 8.12
CA TYR A 202 8.83 5.96 9.51
C TYR A 202 10.35 5.91 9.66
N LEU A 203 11.00 4.93 9.04
CA LEU A 203 12.46 4.77 9.11
C LEU A 203 13.20 5.89 8.39
N GLU A 204 12.71 6.34 7.22
CA GLU A 204 13.26 7.50 6.50
C GLU A 204 13.20 8.77 7.35
N GLU A 205 12.05 9.05 7.98
CA GLU A 205 11.89 10.24 8.81
C GLU A 205 12.74 10.16 10.08
N TYR A 206 12.85 8.98 10.68
CA TYR A 206 13.73 8.76 11.83
C TYR A 206 15.21 9.02 11.48
N GLN A 207 15.66 8.57 10.32
CA GLN A 207 17.03 8.84 9.85
C GLN A 207 17.27 10.34 9.63
N LYS A 208 16.35 11.03 8.95
CA LYS A 208 16.44 12.50 8.74
C LYS A 208 16.52 13.29 10.04
N GLN A 209 15.82 12.85 11.07
CA GLN A 209 15.87 13.51 12.38
C GLN A 209 17.22 13.29 13.07
N ARG A 210 17.79 12.09 12.98
CA ARG A 210 19.12 11.81 13.54
C ARG A 210 20.23 12.61 12.84
N GLU A 211 20.14 12.78 11.54
CA GLU A 211 21.12 13.58 10.77
C GLU A 211 21.03 15.09 11.07
N LYS A 212 19.86 15.56 11.52
CA LYS A 212 19.64 16.97 11.89
C LYS A 212 19.95 17.28 13.35
N ALA A 213 20.06 16.29 14.22
CA ALA A 213 20.49 16.47 15.61
C ALA A 213 22.03 16.63 15.63
N PRO A 214 22.59 17.81 15.95
CA PRO A 214 24.04 17.94 16.10
C PRO A 214 24.50 17.10 17.30
N ASP A 215 25.78 16.66 17.27
CA ASP A 215 26.49 15.93 18.33
C ASP A 215 26.47 16.70 19.68
N GLU A 216 25.37 16.67 20.40
CA GLU A 216 25.27 17.21 21.76
C GLU A 216 25.66 16.18 22.84
N GLN A 217 26.31 15.06 22.47
CA GLN A 217 26.77 14.03 23.40
C GLN A 217 28.25 13.71 23.27
N GLN A 218 29.10 14.76 23.11
CA GLN A 218 30.54 14.66 23.40
C GLN A 218 30.97 15.89 24.19
N THR A 219 30.56 15.95 25.45
CA THR A 219 31.28 16.74 26.48
C THR A 219 31.12 16.05 27.83
#